data_dc7bb95d82bf15d7fd73bf0af880b7e3
#
_entry.id   dc7bb95d82bf15d7fd73bf0af880b7e3
#
_cell.length_a   1.000
_cell.length_b   1.000
_cell.length_c   1.000
_cell.angle_alpha   90.00
_cell.angle_beta   90.00
_cell.angle_gamma   90.00
#
_symmetry.space_group_name_H-M   'P 1'
#
loop_
_entity.id
_entity.type
_entity.pdbx_description
1 polymer ?
#
loop_
_entity_poly.entity_id
_entity_poly.type
_entity_poly.pdbx_seq_one_letter_code
_entity_poly.pdbx_strand_id
1 'polypeptide(L)'
;MKNRKVNFKKRYLSGIALVMGLIFISSCNDGDKGYKEYDPSLPVVIDEIYPDSGGYFDEVILRGENLGSDPKRLRVFFNQKEAIVVGASGDRALIHVPKLPGDECKIGMLLDGNTTDTVFCKQSFKYQKNYQLQYVCGQVGSTNATFVEGNFQTTEFGKNMFNLTADPEGVIYLNHRVTGTGGSLVYINENEFMTKFIAYGDGNAGEPAAPWYDKVTQKVYFTAMRKGYFWEVDPYDSYAVVLRQLVAPNAEYQAKGYRPYKNGDLMWCYSFVRAKDAKGEEWVYCRAYDGTLFRFKFEDRVYDVVGVCPSGAVDNFICGDPEDNTKIYCSLKQKNIVTCLDLSKDISDPGFETVVCGVGGMGGSVGDFQDGHSSIAKMNNPEQILLTRDPETSEKIMYVCDAKNCCVRQFNLATNMMTTVAGIGKQKGFSTGSPKESKLNWPIGICLSPNGDIYIADAGNRVIMKLMFL
;
A
#
# COMPACT_ATOMS: atom_id res chain seq x y z
N MET A 1 -5.21 -7.21 -57.00
CA MET A 1 -3.74 -7.26 -57.24
C MET A 1 -3.07 -6.11 -56.56
N LYS A 2 -2.28 -6.36 -55.62
CA LYS A 2 -1.02 -5.80 -55.06
C LYS A 2 -1.01 -5.96 -53.54
N ASN A 3 -0.30 -7.01 -53.13
CA ASN A 3 0.12 -7.26 -51.76
C ASN A 3 1.02 -6.13 -51.26
N ARG A 4 0.67 -5.51 -50.15
CA ARG A 4 1.62 -4.74 -49.33
C ARG A 4 1.92 -5.53 -48.06
N LYS A 5 3.10 -6.13 -48.00
CA LYS A 5 3.72 -6.67 -46.82
C LYS A 5 4.02 -5.51 -45.85
N VAL A 6 3.46 -5.54 -44.69
CA VAL A 6 3.84 -4.65 -43.58
C VAL A 6 4.96 -5.34 -42.81
N ASN A 7 6.14 -4.78 -42.89
CA ASN A 7 7.33 -5.18 -42.11
C ASN A 7 7.16 -4.69 -40.68
N PHE A 8 6.89 -5.59 -39.74
CA PHE A 8 7.06 -5.32 -38.32
C PHE A 8 8.55 -5.30 -37.97
N LYS A 9 9.10 -4.12 -37.75
CA LYS A 9 10.41 -3.94 -37.11
C LYS A 9 10.33 -4.37 -35.65
N LYS A 10 10.85 -5.56 -35.34
CA LYS A 10 11.26 -5.95 -33.99
C LYS A 10 12.31 -4.94 -33.51
N ARG A 11 12.01 -4.20 -32.47
CA ARG A 11 12.99 -3.36 -31.77
C ARG A 11 13.01 -3.72 -30.28
N TYR A 12 14.17 -4.27 -29.89
CA TYR A 12 14.83 -4.22 -28.59
C TYR A 12 14.10 -4.79 -27.38
N LEU A 13 14.16 -6.09 -27.23
CA LEU A 13 14.30 -6.78 -25.95
C LEU A 13 15.30 -7.92 -26.23
N SER A 14 16.55 -7.65 -26.07
CA SER A 14 17.60 -8.66 -25.98
C SER A 14 18.95 -7.96 -26.00
N GLY A 15 19.56 -7.82 -24.88
CA GLY A 15 20.93 -7.33 -24.82
C GLY A 15 21.70 -7.68 -23.56
N ILE A 16 21.03 -8.07 -22.49
CA ILE A 16 21.73 -8.29 -21.21
C ILE A 16 21.65 -9.75 -20.72
N ALA A 17 20.60 -10.48 -21.02
CA ALA A 17 20.45 -11.87 -20.56
C ALA A 17 21.36 -12.90 -21.29
N LEU A 18 22.01 -12.53 -22.38
CA LEU A 18 22.80 -13.48 -23.19
C LEU A 18 24.31 -13.45 -22.92
N VAL A 19 24.82 -12.50 -22.15
CA VAL A 19 26.25 -12.35 -21.91
C VAL A 19 26.71 -13.10 -20.65
N MET A 20 25.85 -13.30 -19.67
CA MET A 20 26.23 -14.02 -18.43
C MET A 20 26.08 -15.54 -18.51
N GLY A 21 25.17 -16.05 -19.35
CA GLY A 21 25.07 -17.52 -19.58
C GLY A 21 26.29 -18.13 -20.30
N LEU A 22 27.12 -17.30 -20.95
CA LEU A 22 28.31 -17.78 -21.69
C LEU A 22 29.58 -17.86 -20.85
N ILE A 23 29.59 -17.29 -19.63
CA ILE A 23 30.77 -17.37 -18.76
C ILE A 23 30.89 -18.76 -18.08
N PHE A 24 29.81 -19.51 -17.99
CA PHE A 24 29.84 -20.88 -17.48
C PHE A 24 30.26 -21.93 -18.54
N ILE A 25 30.22 -21.61 -19.83
CA ILE A 25 30.48 -22.58 -20.91
C ILE A 25 31.91 -22.50 -21.48
N SER A 26 32.64 -21.42 -21.22
CA SER A 26 34.02 -21.26 -21.80
C SER A 26 35.17 -21.66 -20.86
N SER A 27 34.88 -22.38 -19.76
CA SER A 27 35.92 -22.94 -18.87
C SER A 27 36.01 -24.46 -18.95
N CYS A 28 35.78 -25.04 -20.09
CA CYS A 28 36.13 -26.45 -20.34
C CYS A 28 37.44 -26.53 -21.09
N ASN A 29 38.57 -26.25 -20.44
CA ASN A 29 39.87 -26.79 -20.79
C ASN A 29 40.95 -26.51 -19.74
N ASP A 30 40.67 -26.81 -18.49
CA ASP A 30 41.67 -27.08 -17.50
C ASP A 30 41.26 -28.33 -16.73
N GLY A 31 42.11 -29.34 -16.74
CA GLY A 31 41.81 -30.64 -16.22
C GLY A 31 41.23 -30.65 -14.81
N ASP A 32 40.18 -31.43 -14.66
CA ASP A 32 39.62 -32.03 -13.44
C ASP A 32 39.82 -31.25 -12.13
N LYS A 33 39.32 -30.02 -12.06
CA LYS A 33 39.01 -29.35 -10.80
C LYS A 33 37.60 -29.76 -10.42
N GLY A 34 37.50 -30.98 -9.83
CA GLY A 34 36.27 -31.46 -9.23
C GLY A 34 35.65 -30.38 -8.34
N TYR A 35 34.35 -30.32 -8.31
CA TYR A 35 33.60 -29.47 -7.38
C TYR A 35 34.18 -29.67 -5.98
N LYS A 36 34.83 -28.63 -5.41
CA LYS A 36 35.40 -28.71 -4.08
C LYS A 36 34.27 -28.78 -3.07
N GLU A 37 34.13 -29.92 -2.45
CA GLU A 37 33.22 -30.04 -1.30
C GLU A 37 33.75 -29.22 -0.13
N TYR A 38 32.85 -28.85 0.78
CA TYR A 38 33.23 -28.19 2.02
C TYR A 38 34.13 -29.11 2.88
N ASP A 39 35.29 -28.56 3.26
CA ASP A 39 36.24 -29.22 4.18
C ASP A 39 36.12 -28.56 5.58
N PRO A 40 35.60 -29.27 6.60
CA PRO A 40 35.45 -28.72 7.94
C PRO A 40 36.77 -28.40 8.65
N SER A 41 37.91 -28.89 8.13
CA SER A 41 39.26 -28.57 8.67
C SER A 41 39.82 -27.23 8.18
N LEU A 42 39.21 -26.64 7.14
CA LEU A 42 39.66 -25.38 6.54
C LEU A 42 38.69 -24.25 6.91
N PRO A 43 39.19 -23.01 7.08
CA PRO A 43 38.34 -21.87 7.31
C PRO A 43 37.50 -21.56 6.06
N VAL A 44 36.27 -21.06 6.30
CA VAL A 44 35.47 -20.45 5.26
C VAL A 44 35.85 -18.99 5.18
N VAL A 45 36.09 -18.47 3.97
CA VAL A 45 36.42 -17.07 3.71
C VAL A 45 35.53 -16.55 2.61
N ILE A 46 35.01 -15.32 2.77
CA ILE A 46 34.29 -14.59 1.74
C ILE A 46 35.10 -13.33 1.43
N ASP A 47 35.66 -13.27 0.23
CA ASP A 47 36.56 -12.19 -0.15
C ASP A 47 35.81 -11.02 -0.79
N GLU A 48 34.92 -11.32 -1.74
CA GLU A 48 34.25 -10.29 -2.52
C GLU A 48 32.82 -10.68 -2.93
N ILE A 49 32.04 -9.68 -3.25
CA ILE A 49 30.73 -9.80 -3.91
C ILE A 49 30.78 -9.02 -5.23
N TYR A 50 30.32 -9.63 -6.32
CA TYR A 50 30.34 -9.01 -7.64
C TYR A 50 29.04 -9.26 -8.42
N PRO A 51 28.42 -8.20 -9.00
CA PRO A 51 28.74 -6.80 -8.73
C PRO A 51 28.56 -6.40 -7.28
N ASP A 52 29.22 -5.32 -6.84
CA ASP A 52 29.13 -4.80 -5.46
C ASP A 52 27.93 -3.89 -5.24
N SER A 53 27.07 -3.78 -6.23
CA SER A 53 25.82 -3.01 -6.17
C SER A 53 24.78 -3.62 -7.10
N GLY A 54 23.51 -3.47 -6.73
CA GLY A 54 22.36 -3.95 -7.51
C GLY A 54 21.04 -3.82 -6.76
N GLY A 55 19.94 -4.09 -7.46
CA GLY A 55 18.58 -4.05 -6.91
C GLY A 55 18.05 -5.42 -6.52
N TYR A 56 16.77 -5.44 -6.18
CA TYR A 56 16.05 -6.68 -5.85
C TYR A 56 16.11 -7.69 -6.99
N PHE A 57 16.42 -8.93 -6.63
CA PHE A 57 16.50 -10.06 -7.53
C PHE A 57 17.63 -10.02 -8.56
N ASP A 58 18.52 -9.04 -8.49
CA ASP A 58 19.74 -9.06 -9.30
C ASP A 58 20.61 -10.27 -8.92
N GLU A 59 21.28 -10.84 -9.91
CA GLU A 59 22.22 -11.93 -9.70
C GLU A 59 23.58 -11.37 -9.30
N VAL A 60 24.09 -11.85 -8.17
CA VAL A 60 25.43 -11.52 -7.67
C VAL A 60 26.21 -12.78 -7.34
N ILE A 61 27.52 -12.70 -7.45
CA ILE A 61 28.44 -13.79 -7.16
C ILE A 61 29.23 -13.44 -5.91
N LEU A 62 29.11 -14.26 -4.86
CA LEU A 62 30.06 -14.29 -3.77
C LEU A 62 31.26 -15.13 -4.18
N ARG A 63 32.47 -14.60 -3.95
CA ARG A 63 33.74 -15.33 -4.13
C ARG A 63 34.43 -15.50 -2.80
N GLY A 64 35.07 -16.65 -2.65
CA GLY A 64 35.74 -16.99 -1.42
C GLY A 64 36.44 -18.33 -1.47
N GLU A 65 36.73 -18.88 -0.32
CA GLU A 65 37.35 -20.16 -0.17
C GLU A 65 36.49 -21.08 0.71
N ASN A 66 36.46 -22.36 0.37
CA ASN A 66 35.80 -23.41 1.13
C ASN A 66 34.28 -23.21 1.33
N LEU A 67 33.59 -22.65 0.30
CA LEU A 67 32.16 -22.42 0.37
C LEU A 67 31.32 -23.71 0.18
N GLY A 68 31.92 -24.78 -0.33
CA GLY A 68 31.21 -26.00 -0.69
C GLY A 68 30.46 -25.90 -2.03
N SER A 69 29.90 -27.03 -2.47
CA SER A 69 29.23 -27.13 -3.77
C SER A 69 27.71 -27.32 -3.67
N ASP A 70 27.16 -27.50 -2.48
CA ASP A 70 25.71 -27.64 -2.26
C ASP A 70 25.08 -26.33 -1.84
N PRO A 71 24.27 -25.67 -2.73
CA PRO A 71 23.64 -24.39 -2.42
C PRO A 71 22.64 -24.48 -1.27
N LYS A 72 22.06 -25.64 -0.98
CA LYS A 72 21.11 -25.83 0.11
C LYS A 72 21.75 -25.76 1.50
N ARG A 73 23.07 -25.90 1.57
CA ARG A 73 23.84 -25.80 2.82
C ARG A 73 24.31 -24.36 3.08
N LEU A 74 24.09 -23.44 2.16
CA LEU A 74 24.51 -22.05 2.26
C LEU A 74 23.31 -21.18 2.58
N ARG A 75 23.40 -20.40 3.66
CA ARG A 75 22.46 -19.34 3.98
C ARG A 75 23.19 -18.00 3.93
N VAL A 76 22.81 -17.16 3.00
CA VAL A 76 23.45 -15.87 2.80
C VAL A 76 22.50 -14.75 3.19
N PHE A 77 23.04 -13.72 3.86
CA PHE A 77 22.29 -12.61 4.40
C PHE A 77 22.88 -11.30 3.91
N PHE A 78 22.02 -10.41 3.48
CA PHE A 78 22.29 -8.98 3.27
C PHE A 78 21.73 -8.23 4.49
N ASN A 79 22.60 -7.81 5.40
CA ASN A 79 22.22 -7.41 6.76
C ASN A 79 21.41 -8.54 7.47
N GLN A 80 20.12 -8.34 7.68
CA GLN A 80 19.21 -9.31 8.32
C GLN A 80 18.29 -10.04 7.32
N LYS A 81 18.39 -9.72 6.02
CA LYS A 81 17.54 -10.31 4.98
C LYS A 81 18.24 -11.50 4.33
N GLU A 82 17.60 -12.66 4.42
CA GLU A 82 18.09 -13.88 3.79
C GLU A 82 17.91 -13.81 2.26
N ALA A 83 18.95 -14.18 1.53
CA ALA A 83 19.01 -14.21 0.08
C ALA A 83 18.76 -15.63 -0.45
N ILE A 84 18.31 -15.73 -1.70
CA ILE A 84 18.17 -17.02 -2.38
C ILE A 84 19.52 -17.42 -2.95
N VAL A 85 20.07 -18.55 -2.51
CA VAL A 85 21.28 -19.13 -3.10
C VAL A 85 20.87 -20.05 -4.24
N VAL A 86 21.27 -19.69 -5.45
CA VAL A 86 20.90 -20.39 -6.70
C VAL A 86 21.87 -21.52 -7.02
N GLY A 87 23.16 -21.31 -6.74
CA GLY A 87 24.20 -22.29 -7.02
C GLY A 87 25.47 -22.06 -6.22
N ALA A 88 26.31 -23.08 -6.09
CA ALA A 88 27.61 -23.04 -5.43
C ALA A 88 28.63 -23.93 -6.13
N SER A 89 29.93 -23.59 -6.07
CA SER A 89 31.01 -24.32 -6.74
C SER A 89 32.33 -24.32 -5.95
N GLY A 90 32.26 -24.33 -4.62
CA GLY A 90 33.44 -24.42 -3.76
C GLY A 90 34.15 -23.09 -3.50
N ASP A 91 34.35 -22.27 -4.52
CA ASP A 91 35.02 -20.96 -4.47
C ASP A 91 34.06 -19.79 -4.75
N ARG A 92 32.83 -20.08 -5.15
CA ARG A 92 31.82 -19.07 -5.47
C ARG A 92 30.39 -19.56 -5.21
N ALA A 93 29.50 -18.61 -4.92
CA ALA A 93 28.06 -18.84 -4.84
C ALA A 93 27.30 -17.79 -5.64
N LEU A 94 26.31 -18.23 -6.42
CA LEU A 94 25.38 -17.37 -7.16
C LEU A 94 24.15 -17.12 -6.29
N ILE A 95 23.78 -15.86 -6.14
CA ILE A 95 22.77 -15.40 -5.19
C ILE A 95 21.87 -14.38 -5.86
N HIS A 96 20.57 -14.42 -5.54
CA HIS A 96 19.67 -13.30 -5.83
C HIS A 96 19.61 -12.34 -4.64
N VAL A 97 19.80 -11.05 -4.91
CA VAL A 97 19.71 -9.98 -3.93
C VAL A 97 18.31 -9.94 -3.31
N PRO A 98 18.17 -9.95 -1.98
CA PRO A 98 16.87 -9.91 -1.33
C PRO A 98 16.22 -8.54 -1.43
N LYS A 99 14.90 -8.48 -1.20
CA LYS A 99 14.12 -7.24 -1.25
C LYS A 99 14.42 -6.36 -0.02
N LEU A 100 14.83 -5.11 -0.28
CA LEU A 100 15.01 -4.04 0.73
C LEU A 100 15.88 -4.46 1.94
N PRO A 101 17.14 -4.86 1.71
CA PRO A 101 18.04 -5.26 2.78
C PRO A 101 18.71 -4.07 3.52
N GLY A 102 18.48 -2.84 3.06
CA GLY A 102 19.16 -1.61 3.49
C GLY A 102 20.07 -1.05 2.39
N ASP A 103 20.43 0.24 2.46
CA ASP A 103 21.21 0.93 1.41
C ASP A 103 22.63 0.39 1.28
N GLU A 104 23.26 0.12 2.41
CA GLU A 104 24.58 -0.50 2.50
C GLU A 104 24.48 -1.78 3.34
N CYS A 105 24.81 -2.90 2.71
CA CYS A 105 24.60 -4.22 3.29
C CYS A 105 25.92 -4.87 3.66
N LYS A 106 26.02 -5.33 4.90
CA LYS A 106 27.00 -6.34 5.28
C LYS A 106 26.52 -7.69 4.79
N ILE A 107 27.39 -8.40 4.07
CA ILE A 107 27.08 -9.74 3.58
C ILE A 107 27.61 -10.74 4.58
N GLY A 108 26.71 -11.56 5.13
CA GLY A 108 27.03 -12.65 6.04
C GLY A 108 26.61 -13.99 5.46
N MET A 109 27.32 -15.04 5.80
CA MET A 109 27.02 -16.41 5.38
C MET A 109 27.09 -17.37 6.57
N LEU A 110 26.12 -18.28 6.63
CA LEU A 110 26.12 -19.43 7.52
C LEU A 110 26.19 -20.70 6.68
N LEU A 111 26.96 -21.65 7.14
CA LEU A 111 26.97 -23.01 6.61
C LEU A 111 26.08 -23.92 7.47
N ASP A 112 25.33 -24.79 6.83
CA ASP A 112 24.45 -25.75 7.48
C ASP A 112 25.23 -26.60 8.49
N GLY A 113 24.70 -26.66 9.75
CA GLY A 113 25.35 -27.32 10.87
C GLY A 113 26.28 -26.44 11.72
N ASN A 114 26.61 -25.21 11.26
CA ASN A 114 27.36 -24.23 12.04
C ASN A 114 26.49 -22.97 12.20
N THR A 115 25.63 -22.98 13.21
CA THR A 115 24.65 -21.89 13.45
C THR A 115 25.21 -20.71 14.25
N THR A 116 26.45 -20.80 14.70
CA THR A 116 27.02 -19.84 15.66
C THR A 116 27.98 -18.84 15.02
N ASP A 117 28.65 -19.20 13.92
CA ASP A 117 29.70 -18.37 13.35
C ASP A 117 29.33 -17.85 11.94
N THR A 118 28.72 -16.68 11.90
CA THR A 118 28.50 -15.99 10.63
C THR A 118 29.84 -15.47 10.09
N VAL A 119 30.20 -15.94 8.89
CA VAL A 119 31.35 -15.41 8.16
C VAL A 119 30.91 -14.18 7.37
N PHE A 120 31.62 -13.07 7.54
CA PHE A 120 31.30 -11.82 6.86
C PHE A 120 32.24 -11.56 5.67
N CYS A 121 31.65 -11.08 4.57
CA CYS A 121 32.40 -10.55 3.44
C CYS A 121 33.13 -9.26 3.89
N LYS A 122 34.35 -9.07 3.37
CA LYS A 122 35.15 -7.86 3.64
C LYS A 122 34.57 -6.64 2.94
N GLN A 123 33.84 -6.87 1.83
CA GLN A 123 33.23 -5.85 1.00
C GLN A 123 31.74 -5.69 1.37
N SER A 124 31.25 -4.46 1.42
CA SER A 124 29.83 -4.17 1.53
C SER A 124 29.19 -4.16 0.14
N PHE A 125 27.86 -4.41 0.12
CA PHE A 125 27.05 -4.32 -1.08
C PHE A 125 26.16 -3.07 -1.02
N LYS A 126 26.14 -2.28 -2.09
CA LYS A 126 25.27 -1.11 -2.20
C LYS A 126 23.96 -1.49 -2.89
N TYR A 127 22.88 -1.50 -2.12
CA TYR A 127 21.57 -1.80 -2.65
C TYR A 127 21.03 -0.61 -3.47
N GLN A 128 20.67 -0.90 -4.71
CA GLN A 128 20.06 0.08 -5.62
C GLN A 128 18.54 -0.07 -5.58
N LYS A 129 17.88 0.91 -4.98
CA LYS A 129 16.42 0.97 -4.94
C LYS A 129 15.88 1.17 -6.34
N ASN A 130 15.05 0.26 -6.75
CA ASN A 130 14.37 0.36 -8.02
C ASN A 130 12.87 0.42 -7.74
N TYR A 131 12.30 1.60 -7.87
CA TYR A 131 10.86 1.78 -7.75
C TYR A 131 10.23 1.67 -9.13
N GLN A 132 9.18 0.88 -9.24
CA GLN A 132 8.43 0.76 -10.48
C GLN A 132 6.95 0.99 -10.24
N LEU A 133 6.33 1.77 -11.10
CA LEU A 133 4.88 1.89 -11.20
C LEU A 133 4.40 0.97 -12.32
N GLN A 134 3.66 -0.06 -11.95
CA GLN A 134 3.14 -1.07 -12.87
C GLN A 134 1.62 -0.98 -12.99
N TYR A 135 1.11 -1.36 -14.14
CA TYR A 135 -0.30 -1.60 -14.38
C TYR A 135 -0.68 -3.00 -13.85
N VAL A 136 -1.81 -3.09 -13.17
CA VAL A 136 -2.35 -4.37 -12.67
C VAL A 136 -3.55 -4.80 -13.51
N CYS A 137 -4.63 -4.04 -13.50
CA CYS A 137 -5.86 -4.37 -14.23
C CYS A 137 -6.73 -3.14 -14.50
N GLY A 138 -7.77 -3.32 -15.33
CA GLY A 138 -8.68 -2.28 -15.78
C GLY A 138 -8.42 -1.89 -17.23
N GLN A 139 -9.21 -1.00 -17.80
CA GLN A 139 -9.01 -0.53 -19.17
C GLN A 139 -8.95 0.99 -19.23
N VAL A 140 -7.82 1.50 -19.66
CA VAL A 140 -7.64 2.95 -19.89
C VAL A 140 -8.63 3.43 -20.93
N GLY A 141 -9.41 4.48 -20.58
CA GLY A 141 -10.38 5.05 -21.50
C GLY A 141 -11.66 4.22 -21.69
N SER A 142 -11.90 3.20 -20.86
CA SER A 142 -13.18 2.47 -20.86
C SER A 142 -14.36 3.45 -20.82
N THR A 143 -15.40 3.17 -21.57
CA THR A 143 -16.67 3.96 -21.58
C THR A 143 -17.74 3.34 -20.71
N ASN A 144 -17.51 2.13 -20.16
CA ASN A 144 -18.46 1.46 -19.30
C ASN A 144 -18.80 2.30 -18.07
N ALA A 145 -20.07 2.31 -17.72
CA ALA A 145 -20.55 2.99 -16.52
C ALA A 145 -20.42 2.12 -15.27
N THR A 146 -20.44 0.79 -15.48
CA THR A 146 -20.44 -0.22 -14.43
C THR A 146 -19.14 -1.02 -14.42
N PHE A 147 -18.89 -1.78 -13.36
CA PHE A 147 -17.82 -2.74 -13.28
C PHE A 147 -18.13 -3.97 -14.17
N VAL A 148 -17.12 -4.42 -14.91
CA VAL A 148 -17.12 -5.68 -15.67
C VAL A 148 -16.07 -6.59 -15.05
N GLU A 149 -16.53 -7.69 -14.46
CA GLU A 149 -15.64 -8.70 -13.87
C GLU A 149 -14.92 -9.51 -14.96
N GLY A 150 -13.77 -10.07 -14.61
CA GLY A 150 -12.99 -10.90 -15.51
C GLY A 150 -11.56 -11.10 -15.05
N ASN A 151 -10.74 -11.64 -15.95
CA ASN A 151 -9.31 -11.63 -15.71
C ASN A 151 -8.72 -10.21 -15.87
N PHE A 152 -7.47 -10.02 -15.49
CA PHE A 152 -6.84 -8.69 -15.53
C PHE A 152 -6.79 -8.03 -16.91
N GLN A 153 -6.91 -8.81 -17.98
CA GLN A 153 -6.93 -8.29 -19.36
C GLN A 153 -8.34 -7.87 -19.82
N THR A 154 -9.39 -8.41 -19.21
CA THR A 154 -10.79 -8.19 -19.61
C THR A 154 -11.57 -7.34 -18.61
N THR A 155 -11.04 -7.14 -17.42
CA THR A 155 -11.65 -6.29 -16.39
C THR A 155 -11.80 -4.86 -16.85
N GLU A 156 -12.98 -4.29 -16.60
CA GLU A 156 -13.20 -2.84 -16.79
C GLU A 156 -13.80 -2.21 -15.54
N PHE A 157 -13.23 -1.11 -15.13
CA PHE A 157 -13.79 -0.26 -14.07
C PHE A 157 -14.58 0.89 -14.70
N GLY A 158 -15.73 1.19 -14.13
CA GLY A 158 -16.54 2.35 -14.56
C GLY A 158 -16.00 3.67 -14.02
N LYS A 159 -16.78 4.72 -14.21
CA LYS A 159 -16.34 6.12 -13.94
C LYS A 159 -15.94 6.42 -12.49
N ASN A 160 -16.45 5.70 -11.53
CA ASN A 160 -16.33 6.07 -10.13
C ASN A 160 -15.70 4.92 -9.32
N MET A 161 -14.43 4.67 -9.55
CA MET A 161 -13.59 3.92 -8.62
C MET A 161 -13.34 4.78 -7.39
N PHE A 162 -13.16 4.13 -6.24
CA PHE A 162 -12.86 4.85 -5.00
C PHE A 162 -11.71 4.21 -4.22
N ASN A 163 -11.92 4.02 -2.94
CA ASN A 163 -10.89 3.65 -1.98
C ASN A 163 -10.57 2.15 -2.04
N LEU A 164 -9.40 1.83 -1.54
CA LEU A 164 -8.86 0.48 -1.47
C LEU A 164 -8.59 0.05 -0.04
N THR A 165 -8.69 -1.25 0.21
CA THR A 165 -8.06 -1.92 1.35
C THR A 165 -7.52 -3.27 0.91
N ALA A 166 -6.59 -3.84 1.66
CA ALA A 166 -6.07 -5.18 1.44
C ALA A 166 -6.27 -6.02 2.70
N ASP A 167 -6.50 -7.32 2.50
CA ASP A 167 -6.45 -8.31 3.58
C ASP A 167 -5.04 -8.92 3.73
N PRO A 168 -4.79 -9.74 4.75
CA PRO A 168 -3.51 -10.41 4.95
C PRO A 168 -3.14 -11.42 3.85
N GLU A 169 -4.10 -11.91 3.08
CA GLU A 169 -3.89 -12.81 1.94
C GLU A 169 -3.48 -12.06 0.66
N GLY A 170 -3.50 -10.73 0.70
CA GLY A 170 -3.15 -9.87 -0.42
C GLY A 170 -4.29 -9.60 -1.39
N VAL A 171 -5.51 -9.99 -1.04
CA VAL A 171 -6.69 -9.62 -1.82
C VAL A 171 -7.02 -8.14 -1.61
N ILE A 172 -7.22 -7.43 -2.70
CA ILE A 172 -7.55 -6.01 -2.70
C ILE A 172 -9.06 -5.84 -2.83
N TYR A 173 -9.64 -5.02 -1.98
CA TYR A 173 -11.06 -4.67 -2.03
C TYR A 173 -11.23 -3.24 -2.50
N LEU A 174 -12.19 -3.06 -3.42
CA LEU A 174 -12.53 -1.78 -4.05
C LEU A 174 -14.03 -1.56 -4.00
N ASN A 175 -14.46 -0.36 -3.68
CA ASN A 175 -15.80 0.06 -4.03
C ASN A 175 -15.79 0.75 -5.40
N HIS A 176 -16.76 0.37 -6.21
CA HIS A 176 -17.02 0.94 -7.51
C HIS A 176 -18.44 1.54 -7.51
N ARG A 177 -18.53 2.85 -7.44
CA ARG A 177 -19.80 3.56 -7.33
C ARG A 177 -20.41 3.78 -8.70
N VAL A 178 -21.68 3.45 -8.85
CA VAL A 178 -22.50 3.81 -10.02
C VAL A 178 -23.63 4.70 -9.57
N THR A 179 -23.65 5.94 -10.04
CA THR A 179 -24.70 6.91 -9.68
C THR A 179 -26.07 6.34 -9.98
N GLY A 180 -26.93 6.23 -8.97
CA GLY A 180 -28.31 5.77 -9.10
C GLY A 180 -28.53 4.27 -8.95
N THR A 181 -27.50 3.44 -8.86
CA THR A 181 -27.61 1.97 -8.74
C THR A 181 -26.94 1.37 -7.50
N GLY A 182 -26.43 2.21 -6.60
CA GLY A 182 -25.85 1.77 -5.32
C GLY A 182 -24.40 1.31 -5.38
N GLY A 183 -23.77 1.20 -6.55
CA GLY A 183 -22.38 0.79 -6.71
C GLY A 183 -22.12 -0.71 -6.50
N SER A 184 -20.89 -1.13 -6.68
CA SER A 184 -20.45 -2.53 -6.57
C SER A 184 -19.32 -2.65 -5.54
N LEU A 185 -19.32 -3.76 -4.82
CA LEU A 185 -18.22 -4.23 -4.00
C LEU A 185 -17.44 -5.24 -4.84
N VAL A 186 -16.15 -5.02 -4.99
CA VAL A 186 -15.30 -5.79 -5.90
C VAL A 186 -14.06 -6.25 -5.16
N TYR A 187 -13.59 -7.47 -5.43
CA TYR A 187 -12.27 -7.88 -5.05
C TYR A 187 -11.35 -8.10 -6.26
N ILE A 188 -10.06 -7.93 -6.03
CA ILE A 188 -8.99 -8.05 -7.00
C ILE A 188 -7.94 -8.98 -6.40
N ASN A 189 -7.68 -10.10 -7.06
CA ASN A 189 -6.75 -11.11 -6.58
C ASN A 189 -5.65 -11.36 -7.63
N GLU A 190 -4.41 -10.98 -7.32
CA GLU A 190 -3.28 -11.18 -8.22
C GLU A 190 -2.89 -12.67 -8.36
N ASN A 191 -3.07 -13.48 -7.33
CA ASN A 191 -2.74 -14.90 -7.41
C ASN A 191 -3.67 -15.65 -8.36
N GLU A 192 -4.92 -15.20 -8.47
CA GLU A 192 -5.91 -15.76 -9.41
C GLU A 192 -5.90 -15.04 -10.77
N PHE A 193 -5.23 -13.90 -10.90
CA PHE A 193 -5.31 -12.97 -12.03
C PHE A 193 -6.77 -12.57 -12.36
N MET A 194 -7.57 -12.38 -11.32
CA MET A 194 -9.03 -12.18 -11.46
C MET A 194 -9.50 -10.98 -10.66
N THR A 195 -10.52 -10.33 -11.22
CA THR A 195 -11.39 -9.42 -10.49
C THR A 195 -12.79 -10.00 -10.47
N LYS A 196 -13.43 -9.98 -9.33
CA LYS A 196 -14.77 -10.53 -9.18
C LYS A 196 -15.67 -9.54 -8.45
N PHE A 197 -16.92 -9.65 -8.81
CA PHE A 197 -18.03 -9.00 -8.15
C PHE A 197 -18.37 -9.72 -6.85
N ILE A 198 -18.49 -8.96 -5.73
CA ILE A 198 -18.92 -9.49 -4.44
C ILE A 198 -20.43 -9.22 -4.23
N ALA A 199 -20.84 -7.95 -4.35
CA ALA A 199 -22.24 -7.54 -4.16
C ALA A 199 -22.51 -6.16 -4.76
N TYR A 200 -23.78 -5.85 -5.01
CA TYR A 200 -24.26 -4.51 -5.28
C TYR A 200 -24.61 -3.80 -3.98
N GLY A 201 -24.37 -2.50 -3.93
CA GLY A 201 -24.94 -1.66 -2.90
C GLY A 201 -26.47 -1.66 -2.98
N ASP A 202 -27.15 -1.68 -1.84
CA ASP A 202 -28.58 -1.51 -1.76
C ASP A 202 -28.95 -0.02 -1.90
N GLY A 203 -29.81 0.31 -2.85
CA GLY A 203 -30.29 1.67 -3.06
C GLY A 203 -30.93 2.32 -1.82
N ASN A 204 -31.43 1.52 -0.86
CA ASN A 204 -31.95 2.01 0.42
C ASN A 204 -30.84 2.36 1.42
N ALA A 205 -29.75 1.62 1.42
CA ALA A 205 -28.58 1.86 2.28
C ALA A 205 -27.67 2.98 1.75
N GLY A 206 -27.89 3.42 0.52
CA GLY A 206 -27.03 4.41 -0.16
C GLY A 206 -25.90 3.74 -0.92
N GLU A 207 -24.91 4.54 -1.27
CA GLU A 207 -23.77 4.10 -2.06
C GLU A 207 -22.65 3.62 -1.14
N PRO A 208 -21.96 2.50 -1.46
CA PRO A 208 -20.80 2.08 -0.69
C PRO A 208 -19.69 3.14 -0.77
N ALA A 209 -19.03 3.34 0.35
CA ALA A 209 -17.86 4.18 0.45
C ALA A 209 -16.60 3.34 0.73
N ALA A 210 -15.60 3.86 1.43
CA ALA A 210 -14.31 3.21 1.54
C ALA A 210 -14.40 1.82 2.19
N PRO A 211 -13.76 0.80 1.60
CA PRO A 211 -13.54 -0.47 2.27
C PRO A 211 -12.50 -0.31 3.38
N TRP A 212 -12.67 -1.08 4.44
CA TRP A 212 -11.73 -1.17 5.54
C TRP A 212 -11.64 -2.62 6.03
N TYR A 213 -10.45 -3.20 6.01
CA TYR A 213 -10.20 -4.50 6.61
C TYR A 213 -9.93 -4.32 8.11
N ASP A 214 -10.76 -4.94 8.95
CA ASP A 214 -10.58 -4.97 10.39
C ASP A 214 -9.81 -6.22 10.82
N LYS A 215 -8.59 -6.04 11.31
CA LYS A 215 -7.73 -7.13 11.77
C LYS A 215 -8.29 -7.91 12.97
N VAL A 216 -9.17 -7.29 13.75
CA VAL A 216 -9.77 -7.93 14.95
C VAL A 216 -10.87 -8.91 14.56
N THR A 217 -11.79 -8.48 13.70
CA THR A 217 -12.88 -9.35 13.22
C THR A 217 -12.50 -10.18 12.01
N GLN A 218 -11.37 -9.87 11.37
CA GLN A 218 -10.88 -10.46 10.10
C GLN A 218 -11.89 -10.31 8.94
N LYS A 219 -12.66 -9.22 8.96
CA LYS A 219 -13.69 -8.91 7.97
C LYS A 219 -13.41 -7.59 7.25
N VAL A 220 -14.01 -7.44 6.08
CA VAL A 220 -14.00 -6.18 5.34
C VAL A 220 -15.34 -5.47 5.54
N TYR A 221 -15.25 -4.20 5.91
CA TYR A 221 -16.42 -3.34 6.08
C TYR A 221 -16.40 -2.24 5.03
N PHE A 222 -17.54 -2.03 4.38
CA PHE A 222 -17.75 -0.92 3.47
C PHE A 222 -18.79 0.01 4.10
N THR A 223 -18.41 1.25 4.33
CA THR A 223 -19.35 2.24 4.83
C THR A 223 -20.40 2.58 3.79
N ALA A 224 -21.57 3.01 4.21
CA ALA A 224 -22.58 3.59 3.33
C ALA A 224 -22.60 5.11 3.50
N MET A 225 -22.77 5.82 2.40
CA MET A 225 -22.79 7.29 2.43
C MET A 225 -24.02 7.88 3.13
N ARG A 226 -25.02 7.07 3.49
CA ARG A 226 -26.27 7.56 4.07
C ARG A 226 -26.83 6.61 5.13
N LYS A 227 -27.59 7.14 6.07
CA LYS A 227 -28.45 6.40 7.03
C LYS A 227 -27.72 5.46 7.99
N GLY A 228 -26.39 5.57 8.14
CA GLY A 228 -25.63 4.73 9.07
C GLY A 228 -25.61 3.25 8.74
N TYR A 229 -25.83 2.87 7.47
CA TYR A 229 -25.63 1.50 7.03
C TYR A 229 -24.17 1.21 6.70
N PHE A 230 -23.80 -0.07 6.75
CA PHE A 230 -22.53 -0.57 6.27
C PHE A 230 -22.68 -2.05 5.84
N TRP A 231 -21.81 -2.47 4.91
CA TRP A 231 -21.72 -3.87 4.50
C TRP A 231 -20.57 -4.53 5.24
N GLU A 232 -20.83 -5.71 5.78
CA GLU A 232 -19.89 -6.63 6.35
C GLU A 232 -19.65 -7.74 5.34
N VAL A 233 -18.39 -7.94 4.93
CA VAL A 233 -17.96 -8.99 4.00
C VAL A 233 -17.01 -9.92 4.74
N ASP A 234 -17.29 -11.21 4.70
CA ASP A 234 -16.45 -12.25 5.30
C ASP A 234 -15.59 -12.93 4.24
N PRO A 235 -14.28 -12.63 4.13
CA PRO A 235 -13.41 -13.24 3.14
C PRO A 235 -13.25 -14.75 3.32
N TYR A 236 -13.42 -15.25 4.53
CA TYR A 236 -13.23 -16.65 4.89
C TYR A 236 -14.51 -17.49 4.81
N ASP A 237 -15.66 -16.84 4.56
CA ASP A 237 -16.94 -17.49 4.31
C ASP A 237 -17.44 -17.16 2.87
N SER A 238 -16.66 -17.54 1.88
CA SER A 238 -17.01 -17.38 0.44
C SER A 238 -17.45 -15.94 0.08
N TYR A 239 -16.88 -14.94 0.74
CA TYR A 239 -17.25 -13.52 0.63
C TYR A 239 -18.71 -13.23 0.97
N ALA A 240 -19.28 -13.95 1.96
CA ALA A 240 -20.62 -13.69 2.44
C ALA A 240 -20.80 -12.23 2.82
N VAL A 241 -21.89 -11.62 2.35
CA VAL A 241 -22.18 -10.18 2.54
C VAL A 241 -23.41 -9.99 3.40
N VAL A 242 -23.29 -9.18 4.45
CA VAL A 242 -24.39 -8.83 5.33
C VAL A 242 -24.51 -7.31 5.43
N LEU A 243 -25.70 -6.78 5.14
CA LEU A 243 -26.00 -5.37 5.39
C LEU A 243 -26.32 -5.16 6.87
N ARG A 244 -25.63 -4.22 7.50
CA ARG A 244 -25.80 -3.83 8.90
C ARG A 244 -26.23 -2.38 9.00
N GLN A 245 -26.86 -2.03 10.12
CA GLN A 245 -27.24 -0.65 10.42
C GLN A 245 -26.77 -0.27 11.83
N LEU A 246 -26.25 0.93 11.97
CA LEU A 246 -25.98 1.56 13.26
C LEU A 246 -27.30 1.89 13.96
N VAL A 247 -27.35 1.69 15.26
CA VAL A 247 -28.55 1.85 16.09
C VAL A 247 -28.43 3.14 16.89
N ALA A 248 -29.47 3.96 16.85
CA ALA A 248 -29.54 5.15 17.70
C ALA A 248 -29.64 4.76 19.20
N PRO A 249 -28.91 5.47 20.09
CA PRO A 249 -28.94 5.19 21.51
C PRO A 249 -30.35 5.42 22.10
N ASN A 250 -30.90 4.41 22.74
CA ASN A 250 -32.14 4.48 23.48
C ASN A 250 -31.92 5.13 24.87
N ALA A 251 -32.98 5.24 25.69
CA ALA A 251 -32.92 5.87 27.02
C ALA A 251 -31.90 5.20 27.97
N GLU A 252 -31.71 3.87 27.87
CA GLU A 252 -30.72 3.14 28.68
C GLU A 252 -29.29 3.53 28.29
N TYR A 253 -28.97 3.58 26.98
CA TYR A 253 -27.65 4.00 26.49
C TYR A 253 -27.41 5.48 26.77
N GLN A 254 -28.44 6.34 26.63
CA GLN A 254 -28.31 7.75 26.99
C GLN A 254 -28.01 7.94 28.49
N ALA A 255 -28.58 7.11 29.35
CA ALA A 255 -28.25 7.11 30.77
C ALA A 255 -26.79 6.67 31.03
N LYS A 256 -26.21 5.87 30.17
CA LYS A 256 -24.76 5.50 30.16
C LYS A 256 -23.87 6.59 29.56
N GLY A 257 -24.43 7.71 29.08
CA GLY A 257 -23.67 8.83 28.49
C GLY A 257 -23.57 8.80 26.96
N TYR A 258 -24.20 7.85 26.26
CA TYR A 258 -24.22 7.83 24.80
C TYR A 258 -25.03 9.00 24.25
N ARG A 259 -24.51 9.70 23.29
CA ARG A 259 -25.12 10.87 22.68
C ARG A 259 -25.72 10.54 21.31
N PRO A 260 -27.03 10.80 21.08
CA PRO A 260 -27.66 10.61 19.79
C PRO A 260 -27.31 11.76 18.83
N TYR A 261 -27.30 11.45 17.54
CA TYR A 261 -27.24 12.48 16.50
C TYR A 261 -28.58 13.22 16.38
N LYS A 262 -28.52 14.53 16.08
CA LYS A 262 -29.71 15.33 15.84
C LYS A 262 -30.42 14.80 14.59
N ASN A 263 -31.63 14.32 14.65
CA ASN A 263 -32.49 13.83 13.57
C ASN A 263 -32.36 12.34 13.20
N GLY A 264 -31.56 11.53 13.87
CA GLY A 264 -31.54 10.07 13.68
C GLY A 264 -30.90 9.52 12.41
N ASP A 265 -30.64 10.37 11.41
CA ASP A 265 -30.00 9.98 10.15
C ASP A 265 -28.52 10.35 10.17
N LEU A 266 -27.63 9.37 10.27
CA LEU A 266 -26.20 9.58 10.15
C LEU A 266 -25.85 10.08 8.74
N MET A 267 -25.28 11.29 8.68
CA MET A 267 -24.88 11.93 7.42
C MET A 267 -23.56 11.32 6.93
N TRP A 268 -23.47 11.02 5.71
CA TRP A 268 -22.31 10.61 4.90
C TRP A 268 -21.05 10.20 5.67
N CYS A 269 -20.97 8.91 6.03
CA CYS A 269 -19.80 8.28 6.61
C CYS A 269 -18.92 7.72 5.50
N TYR A 270 -17.65 8.12 5.44
CA TYR A 270 -16.78 7.76 4.32
C TYR A 270 -15.89 6.55 4.59
N SER A 271 -15.43 6.38 5.83
CA SER A 271 -14.52 5.30 6.22
C SER A 271 -14.61 4.99 7.70
N PHE A 272 -14.22 3.77 8.06
CA PHE A 272 -14.12 3.30 9.45
C PHE A 272 -12.66 3.17 9.86
N VAL A 273 -12.43 3.27 11.17
CA VAL A 273 -11.16 2.99 11.81
C VAL A 273 -11.36 2.53 13.26
N ARG A 274 -10.56 1.58 13.70
CA ARG A 274 -10.52 1.15 15.10
C ARG A 274 -9.49 1.96 15.86
N ALA A 275 -9.89 2.52 17.02
CA ALA A 275 -9.01 3.31 17.87
C ALA A 275 -9.49 3.27 19.33
N LYS A 276 -8.62 3.72 20.25
CA LYS A 276 -8.92 3.80 21.68
C LYS A 276 -9.22 5.23 22.11
N ASP A 277 -10.20 5.36 22.98
CA ASP A 277 -10.50 6.65 23.61
C ASP A 277 -9.54 6.97 24.78
N ALA A 278 -9.75 8.14 25.42
CA ALA A 278 -8.97 8.60 26.58
C ALA A 278 -8.99 7.64 27.79
N LYS A 279 -9.95 6.73 27.85
CA LYS A 279 -10.06 5.71 28.90
C LYS A 279 -9.36 4.40 28.50
N GLY A 280 -8.78 4.32 27.29
CA GLY A 280 -8.18 3.12 26.74
C GLY A 280 -9.20 2.12 26.20
N GLU A 281 -10.48 2.50 26.09
CA GLU A 281 -11.55 1.67 25.57
C GLU A 281 -11.54 1.69 24.05
N GLU A 282 -11.62 0.51 23.43
CA GLU A 282 -11.57 0.36 21.98
C GLU A 282 -12.94 0.53 21.33
N TRP A 283 -12.95 1.32 20.26
CA TRP A 283 -14.13 1.67 19.48
C TRP A 283 -13.84 1.65 17.98
N VAL A 284 -14.88 1.52 17.18
CA VAL A 284 -14.84 1.82 15.74
C VAL A 284 -15.33 3.24 15.55
N TYR A 285 -14.53 4.07 14.92
CA TYR A 285 -14.80 5.48 14.65
C TYR A 285 -15.18 5.71 13.20
N CYS A 286 -16.02 6.70 12.99
CA CYS A 286 -16.36 7.24 11.68
C CYS A 286 -16.51 8.76 11.80
N ARG A 287 -16.00 9.51 10.82
CA ARG A 287 -16.19 10.95 10.73
C ARG A 287 -17.14 11.26 9.58
N ALA A 288 -18.27 11.88 9.89
CA ALA A 288 -19.25 12.28 8.91
C ALA A 288 -18.84 13.58 8.15
N TYR A 289 -19.54 13.86 7.07
CA TYR A 289 -19.31 15.06 6.25
C TYR A 289 -19.42 16.37 7.04
N ASP A 290 -20.40 16.47 7.97
CA ASP A 290 -20.61 17.68 8.78
C ASP A 290 -19.56 17.88 9.90
N GLY A 291 -18.57 16.99 9.96
CA GLY A 291 -17.50 17.00 10.96
C GLY A 291 -17.82 16.21 12.23
N THR A 292 -19.01 15.64 12.35
CA THR A 292 -19.39 14.84 13.53
C THR A 292 -18.54 13.58 13.59
N LEU A 293 -17.90 13.34 14.72
CA LEU A 293 -17.18 12.11 15.03
C LEU A 293 -18.10 11.18 15.79
N PHE A 294 -18.33 10.00 15.22
CA PHE A 294 -19.08 8.91 15.82
C PHE A 294 -18.15 7.79 16.25
N ARG A 295 -18.62 7.01 17.20
CA ARG A 295 -18.01 5.73 17.58
C ARG A 295 -19.08 4.69 17.90
N PHE A 296 -18.75 3.41 17.71
CA PHE A 296 -19.65 2.29 18.02
C PHE A 296 -18.84 1.01 18.25
N LYS A 297 -19.53 -0.03 18.76
CA LYS A 297 -19.00 -1.41 18.81
C LYS A 297 -19.83 -2.30 17.88
N PHE A 298 -19.19 -3.32 17.26
CA PHE A 298 -19.89 -4.20 16.33
C PHE A 298 -20.94 -5.08 17.00
N GLU A 299 -20.79 -5.37 18.31
CA GLU A 299 -21.64 -6.27 19.07
C GLU A 299 -23.09 -5.77 19.15
N ASP A 300 -23.29 -4.52 19.49
CA ASP A 300 -24.62 -3.91 19.62
C ASP A 300 -24.92 -2.86 18.53
N ARG A 301 -23.88 -2.33 17.90
CA ARG A 301 -23.95 -1.31 16.85
C ARG A 301 -24.61 -0.01 17.30
N VAL A 302 -24.72 0.20 18.61
CA VAL A 302 -25.24 1.47 19.14
C VAL A 302 -24.17 2.52 19.01
N TYR A 303 -24.46 3.56 18.20
CA TYR A 303 -23.49 4.64 18.01
C TYR A 303 -23.52 5.65 19.17
N ASP A 304 -22.38 6.25 19.43
CA ASP A 304 -22.20 7.38 20.35
C ASP A 304 -21.58 8.57 19.59
N VAL A 305 -22.13 9.75 19.79
CA VAL A 305 -21.59 10.99 19.22
C VAL A 305 -20.51 11.55 20.12
N VAL A 306 -19.26 11.49 19.69
CA VAL A 306 -18.12 12.09 20.41
C VAL A 306 -18.22 13.61 20.40
N GLY A 307 -18.56 14.20 19.26
CA GLY A 307 -18.72 15.64 19.05
C GLY A 307 -18.46 16.04 17.61
N VAL A 308 -18.30 17.34 17.38
CA VAL A 308 -17.98 17.89 16.04
C VAL A 308 -16.51 18.27 16.02
N CYS A 309 -15.75 17.74 15.06
CA CYS A 309 -14.34 18.05 14.88
C CYS A 309 -14.16 19.57 14.58
N PRO A 310 -13.13 20.22 15.14
CA PRO A 310 -12.85 21.64 14.92
C PRO A 310 -12.74 22.07 13.46
N SER A 311 -12.28 21.17 12.58
CA SER A 311 -12.22 21.42 11.15
C SER A 311 -13.60 21.47 10.47
N GLY A 312 -14.70 21.04 11.11
CA GLY A 312 -16.06 21.16 10.61
C GLY A 312 -16.38 20.34 9.37
N ALA A 313 -17.36 20.80 8.60
CA ALA A 313 -17.90 20.10 7.44
C ALA A 313 -16.93 20.04 6.26
N VAL A 314 -16.60 18.83 5.80
CA VAL A 314 -15.72 18.57 4.68
C VAL A 314 -15.77 17.10 4.27
N ASP A 315 -15.63 16.79 2.97
CA ASP A 315 -15.37 15.43 2.52
C ASP A 315 -14.03 14.96 3.08
N ASN A 316 -14.03 13.77 3.64
CA ASN A 316 -12.87 13.25 4.35
C ASN A 316 -12.66 11.76 4.15
N PHE A 317 -11.45 11.31 4.45
CA PHE A 317 -11.11 9.90 4.69
C PHE A 317 -10.35 9.83 6.00
N ILE A 318 -10.62 8.82 6.82
CA ILE A 318 -9.92 8.61 8.09
C ILE A 318 -9.07 7.33 8.04
N CYS A 319 -7.90 7.39 8.68
CA CYS A 319 -6.96 6.28 8.80
C CYS A 319 -6.40 6.24 10.22
N GLY A 320 -6.33 5.07 10.84
CA GLY A 320 -5.71 4.89 12.16
C GLY A 320 -4.20 4.93 12.10
N ASP A 321 -3.59 5.31 13.21
CA ASP A 321 -2.15 5.16 13.40
C ASP A 321 -1.86 3.69 13.77
N PRO A 322 -1.02 2.96 13.02
CA PRO A 322 -0.74 1.56 13.33
C PRO A 322 0.07 1.34 14.62
N GLU A 323 0.62 2.41 15.21
CA GLU A 323 1.48 2.35 16.39
C GLU A 323 0.91 3.08 17.60
N ASP A 324 0.07 4.08 17.37
CA ASP A 324 -0.61 4.85 18.41
C ASP A 324 -2.13 4.77 18.17
N ASN A 325 -2.74 3.78 18.75
CA ASN A 325 -4.17 3.53 18.59
C ASN A 325 -5.09 4.60 19.21
N THR A 326 -4.54 5.69 19.74
CA THR A 326 -5.29 6.88 20.16
C THR A 326 -5.30 7.99 19.10
N LYS A 327 -4.67 7.75 17.94
CA LYS A 327 -4.57 8.73 16.86
C LYS A 327 -5.35 8.31 15.61
N ILE A 328 -6.09 9.25 15.05
CA ILE A 328 -6.77 9.10 13.77
C ILE A 328 -6.33 10.24 12.86
N TYR A 329 -5.83 9.91 11.67
CA TYR A 329 -5.49 10.89 10.66
C TYR A 329 -6.65 11.07 9.68
N CYS A 330 -6.91 12.33 9.30
CA CYS A 330 -8.01 12.70 8.42
C CYS A 330 -7.49 13.49 7.22
N SER A 331 -7.68 13.00 5.99
CA SER A 331 -7.55 13.85 4.81
C SER A 331 -8.81 14.69 4.66
N LEU A 332 -8.65 16.01 4.55
CA LEU A 332 -9.75 16.97 4.43
C LEU A 332 -9.73 17.57 3.01
N LYS A 333 -10.54 16.98 2.12
CA LYS A 333 -10.41 17.14 0.66
C LYS A 333 -10.46 18.59 0.21
N GLN A 334 -11.52 19.32 0.51
CA GLN A 334 -11.70 20.70 0.05
C GLN A 334 -10.81 21.71 0.79
N LYS A 335 -10.25 21.30 1.93
CA LYS A 335 -9.31 22.11 2.70
C LYS A 335 -7.85 21.90 2.29
N ASN A 336 -7.58 20.86 1.53
CA ASN A 336 -6.25 20.52 1.03
C ASN A 336 -5.20 20.31 2.14
N ILE A 337 -5.63 19.73 3.27
CA ILE A 337 -4.82 19.44 4.44
C ILE A 337 -5.08 18.02 4.94
N VAL A 338 -4.15 17.52 5.74
CA VAL A 338 -4.35 16.34 6.60
C VAL A 338 -4.27 16.78 8.05
N THR A 339 -5.22 16.32 8.87
CA THR A 339 -5.25 16.55 10.32
C THR A 339 -5.04 15.25 11.07
N CYS A 340 -4.67 15.36 12.35
CA CYS A 340 -4.62 14.27 13.31
C CYS A 340 -5.59 14.56 14.46
N LEU A 341 -6.47 13.62 14.76
CA LEU A 341 -7.32 13.60 15.95
C LEU A 341 -6.59 12.87 17.07
N ASP A 342 -6.46 13.48 18.23
CA ASP A 342 -5.92 12.90 19.45
C ASP A 342 -7.04 12.48 20.39
N LEU A 343 -7.45 11.22 20.32
CA LEU A 343 -8.55 10.67 21.10
C LEU A 343 -8.23 10.53 22.61
N SER A 344 -6.99 10.75 23.04
CA SER A 344 -6.63 10.85 24.45
C SER A 344 -7.09 12.16 25.10
N LYS A 345 -7.56 13.12 24.27
CA LYS A 345 -8.04 14.43 24.68
C LYS A 345 -9.55 14.55 24.54
N ASP A 346 -10.14 15.49 25.25
CA ASP A 346 -11.52 15.87 25.01
C ASP A 346 -11.63 16.64 23.69
N ILE A 347 -12.76 16.47 22.99
CA ILE A 347 -12.98 17.13 21.68
C ILE A 347 -12.97 18.66 21.75
N SER A 348 -13.18 19.24 22.94
CA SER A 348 -13.08 20.68 23.20
C SER A 348 -11.65 21.16 23.45
N ASP A 349 -10.68 20.24 23.63
CA ASP A 349 -9.27 20.59 23.77
C ASP A 349 -8.71 21.13 22.45
N PRO A 350 -8.02 22.28 22.42
CA PRO A 350 -7.42 22.83 21.20
C PRO A 350 -6.42 21.89 20.53
N GLY A 351 -5.86 20.92 21.25
CA GLY A 351 -4.95 19.90 20.71
C GLY A 351 -5.66 18.61 20.29
N PHE A 352 -7.00 18.54 20.35
CA PHE A 352 -7.74 17.36 19.90
C PHE A 352 -7.58 17.13 18.39
N GLU A 353 -7.69 18.18 17.58
CA GLU A 353 -7.44 18.12 16.15
C GLU A 353 -6.35 19.11 15.76
N THR A 354 -5.29 18.61 15.14
CA THR A 354 -4.13 19.40 14.71
C THR A 354 -3.81 19.17 13.25
N VAL A 355 -3.32 20.20 12.55
CA VAL A 355 -2.88 20.06 11.15
C VAL A 355 -1.52 19.37 11.13
N VAL A 356 -1.43 18.30 10.35
CA VAL A 356 -0.20 17.50 10.14
C VAL A 356 0.58 18.01 8.92
N CYS A 357 -0.12 18.17 7.79
CA CYS A 357 0.49 18.69 6.58
C CYS A 357 -0.54 19.41 5.70
N GLY A 358 -0.01 20.27 4.83
CA GLY A 358 -0.80 21.23 4.03
C GLY A 358 -0.85 22.59 4.70
N VAL A 359 -0.85 23.64 3.88
CA VAL A 359 -0.83 25.03 4.34
C VAL A 359 -2.24 25.59 4.62
N GLY A 360 -2.33 26.67 5.39
CA GLY A 360 -3.59 27.37 5.66
C GLY A 360 -4.25 27.04 7.00
N GLY A 361 -3.62 26.24 7.85
CA GLY A 361 -4.17 25.82 9.15
C GLY A 361 -5.50 25.09 9.00
N MET A 362 -6.36 25.12 10.03
CA MET A 362 -7.68 24.44 10.01
C MET A 362 -8.65 24.96 8.95
N GLY A 363 -8.44 26.18 8.44
CA GLY A 363 -9.21 26.75 7.32
C GLY A 363 -8.84 26.13 5.97
N GLY A 364 -7.65 25.53 5.89
CA GLY A 364 -7.08 25.01 4.66
C GLY A 364 -6.59 26.10 3.72
N SER A 365 -6.34 25.73 2.47
CA SER A 365 -5.85 26.63 1.42
C SER A 365 -6.49 26.32 0.08
N VAL A 366 -6.28 27.21 -0.88
CA VAL A 366 -6.55 26.91 -2.29
C VAL A 366 -5.60 25.78 -2.72
N GLY A 367 -6.17 24.77 -3.39
CA GLY A 367 -5.39 23.61 -3.85
C GLY A 367 -4.28 24.02 -4.82
N ASP A 368 -3.08 23.49 -4.58
CA ASP A 368 -1.89 23.70 -5.40
C ASP A 368 -0.93 22.51 -5.25
N PHE A 369 0.22 22.56 -5.91
CA PHE A 369 1.25 21.53 -5.84
C PHE A 369 2.57 22.13 -5.40
N GLN A 370 3.10 21.62 -4.28
CA GLN A 370 4.44 21.94 -3.80
C GLN A 370 4.95 20.85 -2.89
N ASP A 371 6.14 20.30 -3.17
CA ASP A 371 6.91 19.47 -2.26
C ASP A 371 7.66 20.34 -1.23
N GLY A 372 8.08 19.75 -0.12
CA GLY A 372 8.88 20.41 0.90
C GLY A 372 8.35 20.19 2.32
N HIS A 373 8.84 21.01 3.26
CA HIS A 373 8.40 20.97 4.65
C HIS A 373 6.89 21.27 4.78
N SER A 374 6.23 20.72 5.81
CA SER A 374 4.78 20.86 6.04
C SER A 374 4.30 22.32 6.04
N SER A 375 5.14 23.27 6.41
CA SER A 375 4.81 24.71 6.42
C SER A 375 4.67 25.35 5.03
N ILE A 376 5.18 24.67 3.99
CA ILE A 376 5.11 25.15 2.59
C ILE A 376 4.49 24.13 1.63
N ALA A 377 4.38 22.86 2.04
CA ALA A 377 3.84 21.80 1.21
C ALA A 377 2.38 22.06 0.86
N LYS A 378 2.04 21.89 -0.42
CA LYS A 378 0.68 22.11 -0.91
C LYS A 378 0.14 20.87 -1.60
N MET A 379 -1.13 20.60 -1.37
CA MET A 379 -1.91 19.52 -1.97
C MET A 379 -3.15 20.07 -2.67
N ASN A 380 -3.79 19.25 -3.50
CA ASN A 380 -5.04 19.61 -4.16
C ASN A 380 -6.00 18.42 -4.17
N ASN A 381 -7.00 18.48 -3.30
CA ASN A 381 -7.98 17.42 -3.09
C ASN A 381 -7.35 16.10 -2.63
N PRO A 382 -6.68 16.07 -1.45
CA PRO A 382 -6.17 14.83 -0.89
C PRO A 382 -7.32 13.86 -0.60
N GLU A 383 -7.19 12.66 -1.12
CA GLU A 383 -8.18 11.57 -1.00
C GLU A 383 -7.74 10.56 0.07
N GLN A 384 -7.67 9.28 -0.26
CA GLN A 384 -7.25 8.27 0.69
C GLN A 384 -5.80 8.46 1.13
N ILE A 385 -5.57 8.24 2.42
CA ILE A 385 -4.27 8.25 3.06
C ILE A 385 -3.95 6.86 3.63
N LEU A 386 -2.67 6.55 3.71
CA LEU A 386 -2.16 5.29 4.24
C LEU A 386 -0.96 5.57 5.14
N LEU A 387 -1.05 5.19 6.42
CA LEU A 387 0.08 5.25 7.34
C LEU A 387 0.80 3.91 7.39
N THR A 388 2.11 3.96 7.35
CA THR A 388 2.99 2.81 7.46
C THR A 388 4.38 3.23 7.94
N ARG A 389 5.29 2.27 8.04
CA ARG A 389 6.72 2.59 8.17
C ARG A 389 7.39 2.56 6.81
N ASP A 390 8.33 3.47 6.62
CA ASP A 390 9.28 3.38 5.53
C ASP A 390 10.06 2.07 5.67
N PRO A 391 10.06 1.21 4.66
CA PRO A 391 10.66 -0.12 4.77
C PRO A 391 12.18 -0.08 4.99
N GLU A 392 12.83 1.04 4.78
CA GLU A 392 14.27 1.21 4.89
C GLU A 392 14.69 1.95 6.14
N THR A 393 14.11 3.14 6.36
CA THR A 393 14.47 3.98 7.51
C THR A 393 13.71 3.60 8.77
N SER A 394 12.66 2.80 8.63
CA SER A 394 11.69 2.49 9.68
C SER A 394 10.99 3.74 10.25
N GLU A 395 11.14 4.89 9.62
CA GLU A 395 10.42 6.10 9.99
C GLU A 395 8.94 5.99 9.66
N LYS A 396 8.11 6.61 10.48
CA LYS A 396 6.67 6.66 10.21
C LYS A 396 6.39 7.60 9.05
N ILE A 397 5.74 7.07 8.03
CA ILE A 397 5.38 7.78 6.82
C ILE A 397 3.88 7.69 6.54
N MET A 398 3.38 8.68 5.84
CA MET A 398 2.01 8.71 5.35
C MET A 398 2.03 8.92 3.83
N TYR A 399 1.43 7.99 3.10
CA TYR A 399 1.12 8.20 1.68
C TYR A 399 -0.20 8.92 1.53
N VAL A 400 -0.29 9.82 0.57
CA VAL A 400 -1.48 10.63 0.27
C VAL A 400 -1.78 10.58 -1.23
N CYS A 401 -2.97 10.16 -1.59
CA CYS A 401 -3.48 10.35 -2.96
C CYS A 401 -3.80 11.84 -3.17
N ASP A 402 -2.93 12.56 -3.85
CA ASP A 402 -3.10 13.98 -4.18
C ASP A 402 -3.82 14.11 -5.54
N ALA A 403 -5.14 13.86 -5.51
CA ALA A 403 -5.92 13.46 -6.67
C ALA A 403 -5.91 14.49 -7.80
N LYS A 404 -6.16 15.77 -7.52
CA LYS A 404 -6.15 16.82 -8.55
C LYS A 404 -4.76 17.17 -9.04
N ASN A 405 -3.73 16.83 -8.27
CA ASN A 405 -2.33 16.94 -8.70
C ASN A 405 -1.85 15.70 -9.47
N CYS A 406 -2.71 14.68 -9.64
CA CYS A 406 -2.42 13.47 -10.42
C CYS A 406 -1.17 12.72 -9.93
N CYS A 407 -0.93 12.69 -8.62
CA CYS A 407 0.24 12.04 -8.03
C CYS A 407 -0.05 11.44 -6.65
N VAL A 408 0.84 10.56 -6.22
CA VAL A 408 0.89 10.07 -4.84
C VAL A 408 2.06 10.73 -4.13
N ARG A 409 1.78 11.29 -2.96
CA ARG A 409 2.76 11.96 -2.11
C ARG A 409 3.13 11.09 -0.92
N GLN A 410 4.33 11.25 -0.42
CA GLN A 410 4.80 10.69 0.83
C GLN A 410 5.10 11.84 1.80
N PHE A 411 4.55 11.75 2.99
CA PHE A 411 4.85 12.66 4.09
C PHE A 411 5.58 11.89 5.19
N ASN A 412 6.77 12.31 5.53
CA ASN A 412 7.56 11.75 6.62
C ASN A 412 7.20 12.50 7.91
N LEU A 413 6.63 11.78 8.88
CA LEU A 413 6.14 12.38 10.13
C LEU A 413 7.26 12.79 11.08
N ALA A 414 8.47 12.23 10.94
CA ALA A 414 9.62 12.59 11.77
C ALA A 414 10.28 13.91 11.31
N THR A 415 10.43 14.05 9.98
CA THR A 415 11.10 15.22 9.37
C THR A 415 10.13 16.31 8.92
N ASN A 416 8.84 16.06 8.95
CA ASN A 416 7.78 16.91 8.40
C ASN A 416 7.96 17.27 6.91
N MET A 417 8.60 16.39 6.14
CA MET A 417 8.86 16.60 4.73
C MET A 417 7.85 15.85 3.86
N MET A 418 7.32 16.53 2.86
CA MET A 418 6.46 15.97 1.81
C MET A 418 7.24 15.87 0.51
N THR A 419 7.16 14.70 -0.13
CA THR A 419 7.78 14.43 -1.43
C THR A 419 6.80 13.71 -2.35
N THR A 420 6.97 13.86 -3.65
CA THR A 420 6.21 13.08 -4.65
C THR A 420 6.90 11.73 -4.89
N VAL A 421 6.15 10.64 -4.78
CA VAL A 421 6.67 9.27 -4.96
C VAL A 421 6.18 8.60 -6.23
N ALA A 422 5.02 8.95 -6.76
CA ALA A 422 4.53 8.45 -8.03
C ALA A 422 3.66 9.50 -8.73
N GLY A 423 3.78 9.58 -10.05
CA GLY A 423 3.11 10.59 -10.86
C GLY A 423 3.91 11.88 -10.98
N ILE A 424 3.57 12.70 -11.97
CA ILE A 424 4.15 14.03 -12.20
C ILE A 424 3.10 15.06 -11.78
N GLY A 425 3.43 15.88 -10.78
CA GLY A 425 2.50 16.88 -10.24
C GLY A 425 1.86 17.75 -11.33
N LYS A 426 0.52 17.88 -11.30
CA LYS A 426 -0.33 18.60 -12.26
C LYS A 426 -0.34 18.03 -13.69
N GLN A 427 0.28 16.89 -13.96
CA GLN A 427 0.30 16.28 -15.28
C GLN A 427 -0.51 14.99 -15.31
N LYS A 428 -1.75 15.07 -15.76
CA LYS A 428 -2.59 13.87 -15.94
C LYS A 428 -2.14 13.03 -17.14
N GLY A 429 -2.33 11.73 -17.05
CA GLY A 429 -2.06 10.79 -18.13
C GLY A 429 -1.98 9.36 -17.62
N PHE A 430 -1.50 8.46 -18.45
CA PHE A 430 -1.25 7.06 -18.11
C PHE A 430 0.11 6.65 -18.67
N SER A 431 1.00 6.26 -17.79
CA SER A 431 2.25 5.57 -18.16
C SER A 431 2.78 4.79 -16.94
N THR A 432 3.61 3.80 -17.23
CA THR A 432 4.25 2.90 -16.26
C THR A 432 5.76 3.07 -16.30
N GLY A 433 6.50 2.41 -15.40
CA GLY A 433 7.97 2.46 -15.33
C GLY A 433 8.46 3.23 -14.11
N SER A 434 9.46 4.11 -14.27
CA SER A 434 9.95 4.97 -13.18
C SER A 434 8.81 5.78 -12.57
N PRO A 435 8.51 5.65 -11.26
CA PRO A 435 7.30 6.23 -10.68
C PRO A 435 7.22 7.75 -10.80
N LYS A 436 8.36 8.44 -10.68
CA LYS A 436 8.44 9.92 -10.78
C LYS A 436 8.35 10.45 -12.22
N GLU A 437 8.50 9.58 -13.20
CA GLU A 437 8.36 9.90 -14.64
C GLU A 437 7.03 9.37 -15.20
N SER A 438 6.36 8.51 -14.46
CA SER A 438 5.06 7.94 -14.82
C SER A 438 3.94 8.95 -14.61
N LYS A 439 2.81 8.74 -15.27
CA LYS A 439 1.64 9.63 -15.17
C LYS A 439 0.45 8.87 -14.60
N LEU A 440 -0.24 9.52 -13.69
CA LEU A 440 -1.51 9.13 -13.11
C LEU A 440 -2.60 10.12 -13.53
N ASN A 441 -3.84 9.75 -13.32
CA ASN A 441 -4.98 10.62 -13.57
C ASN A 441 -6.03 10.45 -12.48
N TRP A 442 -6.03 11.35 -11.52
CA TRP A 442 -6.96 11.31 -10.40
C TRP A 442 -6.81 10.06 -9.51
N PRO A 443 -5.61 9.78 -8.94
CA PRO A 443 -5.45 8.69 -7.97
C PRO A 443 -6.28 8.99 -6.72
N ILE A 444 -7.11 8.03 -6.30
CA ILE A 444 -8.11 8.27 -5.24
C ILE A 444 -8.02 7.27 -4.11
N GLY A 445 -7.62 6.04 -4.41
CA GLY A 445 -7.51 4.95 -3.45
C GLY A 445 -6.08 4.45 -3.33
N ILE A 446 -5.69 4.05 -2.12
CA ILE A 446 -4.35 3.51 -1.83
C ILE A 446 -4.43 2.48 -0.72
N CYS A 447 -3.74 1.35 -0.89
CA CYS A 447 -3.56 0.38 0.19
C CYS A 447 -2.21 -0.32 0.09
N LEU A 448 -1.75 -0.86 1.22
CA LEU A 448 -0.53 -1.63 1.34
C LEU A 448 -0.88 -3.12 1.31
N SER A 449 -0.21 -3.87 0.45
CA SER A 449 -0.29 -5.32 0.47
C SER A 449 0.65 -5.94 1.52
N PRO A 450 0.45 -7.20 1.90
CA PRO A 450 1.31 -7.87 2.88
C PRO A 450 2.79 -7.96 2.48
N ASN A 451 3.09 -7.99 1.18
CA ASN A 451 4.46 -8.02 0.66
C ASN A 451 5.11 -6.63 0.55
N GLY A 452 4.41 -5.57 0.97
CA GLY A 452 4.93 -4.20 1.01
C GLY A 452 4.72 -3.40 -0.28
N ASP A 453 4.07 -3.95 -1.30
CA ASP A 453 3.70 -3.19 -2.50
C ASP A 453 2.48 -2.31 -2.23
N ILE A 454 2.42 -1.16 -2.90
CA ILE A 454 1.34 -0.19 -2.74
C ILE A 454 0.43 -0.24 -3.96
N TYR A 455 -0.84 -0.55 -3.76
CA TYR A 455 -1.85 -0.50 -4.81
C TYR A 455 -2.52 0.87 -4.83
N ILE A 456 -2.77 1.37 -6.03
CA ILE A 456 -3.33 2.70 -6.29
C ILE A 456 -4.53 2.56 -7.22
N ALA A 457 -5.69 3.05 -6.81
CA ALA A 457 -6.84 3.22 -7.69
C ALA A 457 -6.67 4.52 -8.48
N ASP A 458 -6.25 4.41 -9.72
CA ASP A 458 -6.08 5.52 -10.65
C ASP A 458 -7.41 5.76 -11.40
N ALA A 459 -8.34 6.42 -10.71
CA ALA A 459 -9.74 6.48 -11.07
C ALA A 459 -10.00 7.21 -12.39
N GLY A 460 -9.22 8.24 -12.71
CA GLY A 460 -9.36 8.94 -13.98
C GLY A 460 -8.91 8.12 -15.19
N ASN A 461 -8.02 7.16 -14.99
CA ASN A 461 -7.60 6.19 -16.00
C ASN A 461 -8.41 4.88 -15.91
N ARG A 462 -9.18 4.65 -14.84
CA ARG A 462 -9.99 3.45 -14.59
C ARG A 462 -9.15 2.17 -14.50
N VAL A 463 -8.05 2.25 -13.82
CA VAL A 463 -7.10 1.16 -13.65
C VAL A 463 -6.64 1.04 -12.20
N ILE A 464 -6.18 -0.13 -11.84
CA ILE A 464 -5.38 -0.34 -10.65
C ILE A 464 -3.91 -0.33 -11.06
N MET A 465 -3.14 0.48 -10.36
CA MET A 465 -1.69 0.55 -10.49
C MET A 465 -1.05 -0.04 -9.23
N LYS A 466 0.20 -0.49 -9.36
CA LYS A 466 1.00 -1.00 -8.25
C LYS A 466 2.35 -0.30 -8.24
N LEU A 467 2.67 0.36 -7.14
CA LEU A 467 4.01 0.88 -6.86
C LEU A 467 4.79 -0.21 -6.13
N MET A 468 5.78 -0.74 -6.81
CA MET A 468 6.65 -1.79 -6.31
C MET A 468 7.99 -1.20 -5.86
N PHE A 469 8.47 -1.73 -4.76
CA PHE A 469 9.83 -1.49 -4.27
C PHE A 469 10.67 -2.72 -4.65
N LEU A 470 11.56 -2.57 -5.63
CA LEU A 470 12.40 -3.65 -6.17
C LEU A 470 13.83 -3.58 -5.63
#